data_3943cbfe06c537459b8a02bfc1bb07d3
#
_entry.id   3943cbfe06c537459b8a02bfc1bb07d3
#
_cell.length_a   1.000
_cell.length_b   1.000
_cell.length_c   1.000
_cell.angle_alpha   90.00
_cell.angle_beta   90.00
_cell.angle_gamma   90.00
#
_symmetry.space_group_name_H-M   'P 1'
#
loop_
_entity.id
_entity.type
_entity.pdbx_description
1 polymer ?
#
loop_
_entity_poly.entity_id
_entity_poly.type
_entity_poly.pdbx_seq_one_letter_code
_entity_poly.pdbx_strand_id
1 'polypeptide(L)'
;MSARSDSTSEHSTNHSANTTDSIVSVGSVGLVTPQTFHFAEPLTLECNRTLPSFDLIFETYGTLNSDKSNAILICHALSGSHHAAGFHSDDDKKAGWWDNMIGPNKAIDTNQFFVVCVNNIGSCFGSTGPTTINPDSLSDEGEAQVYGPDFPLVTIKDWVKTQAMLSDRLGIEVWHAIVG
;
A
#
# COMPACT_ATOMS: atom_id res chain seq x y z
N MET A 1 77.36 -14.68 -25.31
CA MET A 1 76.58 -15.85 -24.98
C MET A 1 75.44 -15.38 -24.06
N SER A 2 74.27 -15.20 -24.59
CA SER A 2 73.15 -14.58 -23.91
C SER A 2 72.10 -15.66 -23.64
N ALA A 3 71.78 -15.84 -22.36
CA ALA A 3 70.66 -16.71 -21.96
C ALA A 3 69.38 -15.86 -21.83
N ARG A 4 68.35 -16.24 -22.58
CA ARG A 4 67.00 -15.67 -22.47
C ARG A 4 66.26 -16.45 -21.38
N SER A 5 65.70 -15.75 -20.40
CA SER A 5 64.75 -16.28 -19.45
C SER A 5 63.31 -16.12 -19.97
N ASP A 6 62.63 -17.24 -20.08
CA ASP A 6 61.22 -17.35 -20.45
C ASP A 6 60.36 -17.06 -19.21
N SER A 7 59.47 -16.09 -19.29
CA SER A 7 58.48 -15.80 -18.24
C SER A 7 57.10 -16.25 -18.69
N THR A 8 56.63 -17.35 -18.17
CA THR A 8 55.25 -17.84 -18.31
C THR A 8 54.32 -16.95 -17.48
N SER A 9 53.40 -16.25 -18.13
CA SER A 9 52.32 -15.53 -17.51
C SER A 9 51.15 -16.46 -17.18
N GLU A 10 50.89 -16.67 -15.91
CA GLU A 10 49.67 -17.35 -15.45
C GLU A 10 48.44 -16.46 -15.64
N HIS A 11 47.51 -16.95 -16.44
CA HIS A 11 46.20 -16.34 -16.62
C HIS A 11 45.33 -16.70 -15.43
N SER A 12 45.14 -15.74 -14.51
CA SER A 12 44.19 -15.86 -13.41
C SER A 12 42.80 -15.55 -13.96
N THR A 13 41.96 -16.57 -14.13
CA THR A 13 40.56 -16.43 -14.44
C THR A 13 39.80 -16.00 -13.18
N ASN A 14 39.52 -14.71 -13.07
CA ASN A 14 38.55 -14.19 -12.09
C ASN A 14 37.15 -14.69 -12.45
N HIS A 15 36.64 -15.65 -11.69
CA HIS A 15 35.21 -15.94 -11.64
C HIS A 15 34.51 -14.79 -10.90
N SER A 16 33.94 -13.89 -11.65
CA SER A 16 33.00 -12.92 -11.12
C SER A 16 31.73 -13.66 -10.66
N ALA A 17 31.61 -13.84 -9.36
CA ALA A 17 30.36 -14.29 -8.77
C ALA A 17 29.29 -13.21 -9.05
N ASN A 18 28.33 -13.57 -9.87
CA ASN A 18 27.13 -12.79 -10.11
C ASN A 18 26.28 -12.82 -8.82
N THR A 19 26.52 -11.90 -7.91
CA THR A 19 25.62 -11.61 -6.82
C THR A 19 24.43 -10.89 -7.45
N THR A 20 23.28 -11.56 -7.54
CA THR A 20 21.99 -10.91 -7.73
C THR A 20 21.75 -10.01 -6.53
N ASP A 21 22.21 -8.78 -6.63
CA ASP A 21 21.86 -7.71 -5.68
C ASP A 21 20.36 -7.53 -5.73
N SER A 22 19.68 -7.99 -4.68
CA SER A 22 18.28 -7.68 -4.44
C SER A 22 18.11 -6.15 -4.44
N ILE A 23 17.16 -5.66 -5.23
CA ILE A 23 16.88 -4.22 -5.48
C ILE A 23 16.30 -3.52 -4.22
N VAL A 24 16.60 -3.98 -3.04
CA VAL A 24 16.20 -3.27 -1.81
C VAL A 24 17.14 -2.09 -1.62
N SER A 25 16.71 -0.92 -2.06
CA SER A 25 17.45 0.32 -1.84
C SER A 25 17.60 0.58 -0.33
N VAL A 26 18.77 1.10 0.08
CA VAL A 26 18.98 1.55 1.46
C VAL A 26 17.86 2.50 1.86
N GLY A 27 17.14 2.16 2.93
CA GLY A 27 15.98 2.94 3.41
C GLY A 27 14.63 2.53 2.83
N SER A 28 14.53 1.46 2.01
CA SER A 28 13.24 0.90 1.60
C SER A 28 12.57 0.13 2.74
N VAL A 29 11.24 0.13 2.76
CA VAL A 29 10.44 -0.75 3.63
C VAL A 29 10.42 -2.21 3.12
N GLY A 30 10.98 -2.48 1.95
CA GLY A 30 11.03 -3.80 1.34
C GLY A 30 9.71 -4.23 0.68
N LEU A 31 9.42 -5.53 0.75
CA LEU A 31 8.17 -6.08 0.25
C LEU A 31 7.02 -5.77 1.20
N VAL A 32 5.90 -5.34 0.64
CA VAL A 32 4.67 -4.97 1.36
C VAL A 32 3.50 -5.77 0.81
N THR A 33 2.65 -6.23 1.71
CA THR A 33 1.42 -6.95 1.32
C THR A 33 0.21 -6.10 1.68
N PRO A 34 -0.66 -5.75 0.71
CA PRO A 34 -1.92 -5.09 0.99
C PRO A 34 -2.80 -5.92 1.93
N GLN A 35 -3.47 -5.23 2.84
CA GLN A 35 -4.41 -5.81 3.79
C GLN A 35 -5.82 -5.37 3.45
N THR A 36 -6.81 -6.21 3.75
CA THR A 36 -8.22 -5.88 3.55
C THR A 36 -8.99 -6.05 4.85
N PHE A 37 -9.76 -5.02 5.24
CA PHE A 37 -10.78 -5.16 6.26
C PHE A 37 -12.15 -5.11 5.63
N HIS A 38 -12.95 -6.14 5.92
CA HIS A 38 -14.36 -6.19 5.59
C HIS A 38 -15.19 -5.58 6.73
N PHE A 39 -16.09 -4.66 6.38
CA PHE A 39 -17.06 -4.04 7.26
C PHE A 39 -18.45 -4.55 6.86
N ALA A 40 -19.03 -5.39 7.72
CA ALA A 40 -20.33 -5.99 7.49
C ALA A 40 -21.49 -5.04 7.86
N GLU A 41 -21.20 -3.96 8.59
CA GLU A 41 -22.17 -2.96 8.99
C GLU A 41 -22.49 -2.02 7.82
N PRO A 42 -23.78 -1.67 7.63
CA PRO A 42 -24.17 -0.74 6.57
C PRO A 42 -23.54 0.64 6.74
N LEU A 43 -23.03 1.21 5.64
CA LEU A 43 -22.48 2.56 5.58
C LEU A 43 -23.44 3.50 4.86
N THR A 44 -24.11 4.38 5.60
CA THR A 44 -24.86 5.48 5.00
C THR A 44 -23.92 6.61 4.62
N LEU A 45 -23.94 6.99 3.34
CA LEU A 45 -23.13 8.04 2.73
C LEU A 45 -23.82 9.41 2.81
N GLU A 46 -23.06 10.49 2.62
CA GLU A 46 -23.59 11.87 2.59
C GLU A 46 -24.69 12.09 1.53
N CYS A 47 -24.68 11.31 0.46
CA CYS A 47 -25.74 11.33 -0.57
C CYS A 47 -27.03 10.59 -0.15
N ASN A 48 -27.15 10.13 1.09
CA ASN A 48 -28.25 9.33 1.65
C ASN A 48 -28.47 7.95 0.99
N ARG A 49 -27.51 7.45 0.21
CA ARG A 49 -27.48 6.05 -0.22
C ARG A 49 -26.67 5.22 0.79
N THR A 50 -26.96 3.95 0.87
CA THR A 50 -26.31 3.04 1.82
C THR A 50 -25.59 1.92 1.08
N LEU A 51 -24.33 1.68 1.42
CA LEU A 51 -23.63 0.46 1.08
C LEU A 51 -23.95 -0.58 2.16
N PRO A 52 -24.44 -1.77 1.82
CA PRO A 52 -24.83 -2.80 2.82
C PRO A 52 -23.61 -3.34 3.57
N SER A 53 -22.47 -3.38 2.91
CA SER A 53 -21.17 -3.71 3.45
C SER A 53 -20.09 -3.06 2.57
N PHE A 54 -18.85 -3.00 3.04
CA PHE A 54 -17.75 -2.47 2.23
C PHE A 54 -16.40 -3.02 2.70
N ASP A 55 -15.44 -3.01 1.78
CA ASP A 55 -14.05 -3.37 2.03
C ASP A 55 -13.16 -2.15 1.93
N LEU A 56 -12.18 -2.08 2.83
CA LEU A 56 -11.07 -1.14 2.73
C LEU A 56 -9.78 -1.92 2.53
N ILE A 57 -9.06 -1.60 1.45
CA ILE A 57 -7.68 -2.04 1.25
C ILE A 57 -6.75 -0.97 1.79
N PHE A 58 -5.72 -1.39 2.49
CA PHE A 58 -4.71 -0.50 3.07
C PHE A 58 -3.37 -1.20 3.18
N GLU A 59 -2.32 -0.42 3.34
CA GLU A 59 -0.98 -0.89 3.67
C GLU A 59 -0.49 -0.24 4.94
N THR A 60 0.43 -0.94 5.60
CA THR A 60 1.08 -0.46 6.82
C THR A 60 2.58 -0.60 6.71
N TYR A 61 3.31 0.34 7.28
CA TYR A 61 4.76 0.37 7.28
C TYR A 61 5.27 0.66 8.69
N GLY A 62 6.32 -0.05 9.14
CA GLY A 62 6.83 0.04 10.50
C GLY A 62 6.02 -0.76 11.51
N THR A 63 6.17 -0.45 12.79
CA THR A 63 5.55 -1.20 13.89
C THR A 63 4.77 -0.28 14.82
N LEU A 64 3.50 -0.63 15.08
CA LEU A 64 2.67 0.07 16.05
C LEU A 64 3.20 -0.23 17.46
N ASN A 65 3.49 0.81 18.24
CA ASN A 65 3.95 0.67 19.62
C ASN A 65 2.81 0.25 20.57
N SER A 66 3.16 -0.16 21.78
CA SER A 66 2.20 -0.74 22.74
C SER A 66 1.10 0.22 23.20
N ASP A 67 1.40 1.52 23.25
CA ASP A 67 0.47 2.57 23.62
C ASP A 67 -0.20 3.24 22.41
N LYS A 68 0.11 2.76 21.20
CA LYS A 68 -0.48 3.16 19.92
C LYS A 68 -0.36 4.67 19.63
N SER A 69 0.68 5.30 20.17
CA SER A 69 0.90 6.75 20.05
C SER A 69 1.72 7.17 18.83
N ASN A 70 2.28 6.20 18.06
CA ASN A 70 3.19 6.46 16.95
C ASN A 70 2.56 6.28 15.55
N ALA A 71 1.23 6.24 15.47
CA ALA A 71 0.54 6.00 14.20
C ALA A 71 0.42 7.27 13.35
N ILE A 72 0.78 7.19 12.06
CA ILE A 72 0.64 8.25 11.06
C ILE A 72 -0.33 7.78 9.97
N LEU A 73 -1.34 8.59 9.66
CA LEU A 73 -2.23 8.36 8.54
C LEU A 73 -1.75 9.13 7.31
N ILE A 74 -1.60 8.42 6.19
CA ILE A 74 -1.30 9.02 4.88
C ILE A 74 -2.58 9.10 4.05
N CYS A 75 -2.91 10.33 3.61
CA CYS A 75 -4.03 10.60 2.72
C CYS A 75 -3.50 10.77 1.29
N HIS A 76 -3.74 9.80 0.43
CA HIS A 76 -3.29 9.87 -0.97
C HIS A 76 -4.09 10.87 -1.80
N ALA A 77 -3.48 11.38 -2.88
CA ALA A 77 -4.16 12.23 -3.85
C ALA A 77 -5.32 11.50 -4.56
N LEU A 78 -6.22 12.22 -5.23
CA LEU A 78 -7.41 11.66 -5.89
C LEU A 78 -7.09 10.47 -6.81
N SER A 79 -5.99 10.51 -7.54
CA SER A 79 -5.54 9.43 -8.43
C SER A 79 -4.52 8.48 -7.79
N GLY A 80 -4.28 8.60 -6.49
CA GLY A 80 -3.37 7.74 -5.75
C GLY A 80 -4.05 6.47 -5.25
N SER A 81 -3.28 5.66 -4.53
CA SER A 81 -3.73 4.42 -3.92
C SER A 81 -3.07 4.22 -2.55
N HIS A 82 -3.42 3.13 -1.89
CA HIS A 82 -2.82 2.70 -0.63
C HIS A 82 -1.31 2.37 -0.74
N HIS A 83 -0.80 2.06 -1.94
CA HIS A 83 0.60 1.68 -2.15
C HIS A 83 1.52 2.91 -2.10
N ALA A 84 1.86 3.34 -0.88
CA ALA A 84 2.66 4.54 -0.68
C ALA A 84 4.17 4.27 -0.67
N ALA A 85 4.65 3.10 -0.21
CA ALA A 85 6.07 2.77 -0.13
C ALA A 85 6.34 1.28 -0.34
N GLY A 86 7.59 0.93 -0.66
CA GLY A 86 8.01 -0.44 -0.89
C GLY A 86 7.52 -1.02 -2.21
N PHE A 87 7.52 -2.34 -2.29
CA PHE A 87 7.20 -3.11 -3.50
C PHE A 87 6.21 -4.23 -3.16
N HIS A 88 5.37 -4.64 -4.10
CA HIS A 88 4.49 -5.80 -3.93
C HIS A 88 5.18 -7.12 -4.31
N SER A 89 6.18 -7.06 -5.19
CA SER A 89 6.97 -8.21 -5.61
C SER A 89 8.42 -7.82 -5.92
N ASP A 90 9.30 -8.81 -5.97
CA ASP A 90 10.71 -8.60 -6.35
C ASP A 90 10.87 -8.19 -7.83
N ASP A 91 9.84 -8.43 -8.66
CA ASP A 91 9.83 -8.06 -10.08
C ASP A 91 9.34 -6.63 -10.33
N ASP A 92 8.84 -5.93 -9.32
CA ASP A 92 8.33 -4.59 -9.45
C ASP A 92 9.43 -3.59 -9.80
N LYS A 93 9.22 -2.84 -10.87
CA LYS A 93 10.17 -1.83 -11.34
C LYS A 93 10.01 -0.48 -10.64
N LYS A 94 8.93 -0.29 -9.90
CA LYS A 94 8.60 0.96 -9.23
C LYS A 94 8.08 0.67 -7.83
N ALA A 95 8.64 1.40 -6.87
CA ALA A 95 8.15 1.44 -5.50
C ALA A 95 6.85 2.25 -5.41
N GLY A 96 6.22 2.20 -4.24
CA GLY A 96 5.08 3.03 -3.90
C GLY A 96 5.32 4.51 -4.19
N TRP A 97 4.23 5.26 -4.41
CA TRP A 97 4.28 6.64 -4.94
C TRP A 97 4.99 7.65 -4.02
N TRP A 98 5.16 7.34 -2.74
CA TRP A 98 5.85 8.18 -1.75
C TRP A 98 7.03 7.47 -1.07
N ASP A 99 7.57 6.44 -1.70
CA ASP A 99 8.70 5.67 -1.17
C ASP A 99 9.90 6.54 -0.78
N ASN A 100 10.12 7.65 -1.47
CA ASN A 100 11.20 8.59 -1.13
C ASN A 100 11.01 9.28 0.24
N MET A 101 9.79 9.30 0.80
CA MET A 101 9.46 9.94 2.07
C MET A 101 9.25 8.94 3.21
N ILE A 102 8.79 7.71 2.91
CA ILE A 102 8.41 6.69 3.88
C ILE A 102 9.45 5.57 3.87
N GLY A 103 10.02 5.27 5.02
CA GLY A 103 10.98 4.17 5.16
C GLY A 103 11.98 4.39 6.29
N PRO A 104 12.85 3.41 6.57
CA PRO A 104 13.88 3.54 7.60
C PRO A 104 14.80 4.74 7.31
N ASN A 105 14.94 5.62 8.31
CA ASN A 105 15.75 6.85 8.25
C ASN A 105 15.32 7.87 7.17
N LYS A 106 14.08 7.79 6.66
CA LYS A 106 13.47 8.79 5.79
C LYS A 106 12.70 9.83 6.61
N ALA A 107 12.09 10.82 5.96
CA ALA A 107 11.34 11.89 6.65
C ALA A 107 10.19 11.34 7.51
N ILE A 108 9.52 10.30 7.04
CA ILE A 108 8.56 9.50 7.82
C ILE A 108 9.27 8.18 8.14
N ASP A 109 10.03 8.21 9.25
CA ASP A 109 10.92 7.13 9.65
C ASP A 109 10.14 5.93 10.23
N THR A 110 10.08 4.84 9.47
CA THR A 110 9.38 3.62 9.88
C THR A 110 10.07 2.84 11.01
N ASN A 111 11.28 3.24 11.43
CA ASN A 111 11.88 2.75 12.69
C ASN A 111 11.17 3.34 13.93
N GLN A 112 10.50 4.48 13.79
CA GLN A 112 9.85 5.21 14.87
C GLN A 112 8.33 5.20 14.74
N PHE A 113 7.82 5.28 13.51
CA PHE A 113 6.40 5.45 13.23
C PHE A 113 5.77 4.22 12.60
N PHE A 114 4.52 3.98 12.95
CA PHE A 114 3.63 3.06 12.27
C PHE A 114 2.78 3.87 11.28
N VAL A 115 3.00 3.66 10.01
CA VAL A 115 2.37 4.44 8.93
C VAL A 115 1.26 3.62 8.32
N VAL A 116 0.11 4.21 8.11
CA VAL A 116 -1.06 3.60 7.45
C VAL A 116 -1.44 4.42 6.24
N CYS A 117 -1.57 3.78 5.09
CA CYS A 117 -2.14 4.38 3.89
C CYS A 117 -3.34 3.54 3.42
N VAL A 118 -4.53 4.13 3.42
CA VAL A 118 -5.77 3.44 3.04
C VAL A 118 -6.23 3.89 1.66
N ASN A 119 -6.70 2.94 0.86
CA ASN A 119 -7.36 3.23 -0.39
C ASN A 119 -8.82 3.64 -0.14
N ASN A 120 -9.18 4.86 -0.54
CA ASN A 120 -10.49 5.42 -0.27
C ASN A 120 -11.61 4.65 -1.01
N ILE A 121 -12.80 4.52 -0.39
CA ILE A 121 -13.98 3.97 -1.06
C ILE A 121 -14.34 4.80 -2.30
N GLY A 122 -14.92 4.15 -3.29
CA GLY A 122 -15.24 4.78 -4.57
C GLY A 122 -14.08 4.83 -5.56
N SER A 123 -12.89 4.35 -5.17
CA SER A 123 -11.73 4.22 -6.06
C SER A 123 -11.72 2.87 -6.81
N CYS A 124 -10.74 2.69 -7.70
CA CYS A 124 -10.57 1.47 -8.49
C CYS A 124 -9.42 0.57 -8.03
N PHE A 125 -8.84 0.82 -6.85
CA PHE A 125 -7.68 0.09 -6.34
C PHE A 125 -8.02 -0.90 -5.22
N GLY A 126 -9.23 -1.48 -5.26
CA GLY A 126 -9.61 -2.64 -4.46
C GLY A 126 -10.50 -2.36 -3.26
N SER A 127 -10.51 -1.17 -2.66
CA SER A 127 -11.61 -0.78 -1.75
C SER A 127 -12.93 -0.73 -2.50
N THR A 128 -14.04 -0.95 -1.81
CA THR A 128 -15.37 -0.93 -2.42
C THR A 128 -15.58 0.31 -3.27
N GLY A 129 -15.92 0.10 -4.54
CA GLY A 129 -16.05 1.14 -5.55
C GLY A 129 -16.85 0.68 -6.76
N PRO A 130 -16.87 1.45 -7.86
CA PRO A 130 -17.62 1.11 -9.07
C PRO A 130 -17.29 -0.26 -9.67
N THR A 131 -16.08 -0.77 -9.46
CA THR A 131 -15.62 -2.08 -9.96
C THR A 131 -15.97 -3.24 -9.04
N THR A 132 -16.54 -2.98 -7.87
CA THR A 132 -16.98 -4.01 -6.91
C THR A 132 -18.31 -4.61 -7.36
N ILE A 133 -18.49 -5.90 -7.11
CA ILE A 133 -19.77 -6.59 -7.34
C ILE A 133 -20.87 -5.91 -6.51
N ASN A 134 -21.96 -5.56 -7.17
CA ASN A 134 -23.16 -5.05 -6.52
C ASN A 134 -24.02 -6.24 -6.04
N PRO A 135 -24.21 -6.43 -4.74
CA PRO A 135 -24.98 -7.57 -4.22
C PRO A 135 -26.45 -7.55 -4.64
N ASP A 136 -26.97 -6.38 -5.01
CA ASP A 136 -28.36 -6.16 -5.36
C ASP A 136 -28.60 -6.20 -6.88
N SER A 137 -27.56 -6.44 -7.70
CA SER A 137 -27.67 -6.39 -9.17
C SER A 137 -27.24 -7.70 -9.80
N LEU A 138 -28.17 -8.29 -10.58
CA LEU A 138 -27.90 -9.43 -11.43
C LEU A 138 -28.18 -9.05 -12.89
N SER A 139 -27.46 -9.67 -13.83
CA SER A 139 -27.79 -9.58 -15.25
C SER A 139 -29.08 -10.36 -15.57
N ASP A 140 -29.62 -10.21 -16.79
CA ASP A 140 -30.75 -10.99 -17.27
C ASP A 140 -30.46 -12.50 -17.28
N GLU A 141 -29.18 -12.88 -17.29
CA GLU A 141 -28.70 -14.25 -17.23
C GLU A 141 -28.45 -14.74 -15.79
N GLY A 142 -28.67 -13.88 -14.77
CA GLY A 142 -28.49 -14.17 -13.36
C GLY A 142 -27.04 -14.05 -12.87
N GLU A 143 -26.15 -13.44 -13.66
CA GLU A 143 -24.76 -13.22 -13.25
C GLU A 143 -24.63 -11.95 -12.38
N ALA A 144 -23.74 -12.02 -11.39
CA ALA A 144 -23.43 -10.88 -10.53
C ALA A 144 -22.78 -9.76 -11.33
N GLN A 145 -23.29 -8.54 -11.18
CA GLN A 145 -22.79 -7.35 -11.86
C GLN A 145 -22.05 -6.40 -10.92
N VAL A 146 -21.09 -5.66 -11.47
CA VAL A 146 -20.42 -4.57 -10.74
C VAL A 146 -21.37 -3.38 -10.60
N TYR A 147 -21.10 -2.52 -9.62
CA TYR A 147 -21.87 -1.28 -9.45
C TYR A 147 -21.83 -0.39 -10.70
N GLY A 148 -20.66 -0.26 -11.33
CA GLY A 148 -20.48 0.61 -12.49
C GLY A 148 -20.95 2.04 -12.22
N PRO A 149 -21.80 2.60 -13.11
CA PRO A 149 -22.35 3.95 -12.95
C PRO A 149 -23.36 4.08 -11.81
N ASP A 150 -23.89 2.96 -11.28
CA ASP A 150 -24.84 2.95 -10.16
C ASP A 150 -24.17 3.03 -8.80
N PHE A 151 -22.83 3.04 -8.75
CA PHE A 151 -22.11 3.26 -7.50
C PHE A 151 -22.53 4.62 -6.89
N PRO A 152 -22.81 4.68 -5.57
CA PRO A 152 -23.27 5.92 -4.96
C PRO A 152 -22.18 7.00 -5.00
N LEU A 153 -22.60 8.26 -5.05
CA LEU A 153 -21.70 9.40 -4.94
C LEU A 153 -21.02 9.38 -3.56
N VAL A 154 -19.69 9.42 -3.56
CA VAL A 154 -18.85 9.45 -2.37
C VAL A 154 -18.22 10.82 -2.23
N THR A 155 -18.22 11.35 -1.00
CA THR A 155 -17.62 12.64 -0.66
C THR A 155 -16.37 12.45 0.21
N ILE A 156 -15.62 13.53 0.41
CA ILE A 156 -14.46 13.54 1.33
C ILE A 156 -14.91 13.19 2.77
N LYS A 157 -16.12 13.57 3.18
CA LYS A 157 -16.64 13.20 4.50
C LYS A 157 -16.86 11.70 4.65
N ASP A 158 -17.29 11.03 3.57
CA ASP A 158 -17.43 9.57 3.56
C ASP A 158 -16.06 8.90 3.68
N TRP A 159 -15.02 9.44 3.02
CA TRP A 159 -13.65 8.96 3.19
C TRP A 159 -13.18 9.09 4.65
N VAL A 160 -13.35 10.28 5.25
CA VAL A 160 -12.98 10.50 6.66
C VAL A 160 -13.72 9.53 7.59
N LYS A 161 -15.02 9.30 7.34
CA LYS A 161 -15.82 8.35 8.11
C LYS A 161 -15.27 6.92 8.02
N THR A 162 -14.94 6.46 6.82
CA THR A 162 -14.38 5.10 6.64
C THR A 162 -12.96 4.99 7.19
N GLN A 163 -12.14 6.05 7.11
CA GLN A 163 -10.82 6.10 7.73
C GLN A 163 -10.90 6.05 9.26
N ALA A 164 -11.90 6.71 9.87
CA ALA A 164 -12.15 6.60 11.31
C ALA A 164 -12.54 5.17 11.70
N MET A 165 -13.41 4.51 10.92
CA MET A 165 -13.77 3.11 11.15
C MET A 165 -12.55 2.17 11.01
N LEU A 166 -11.63 2.47 10.09
CA LEU A 166 -10.35 1.75 9.98
C LEU A 166 -9.48 1.96 11.23
N SER A 167 -9.41 3.21 11.74
CA SER A 167 -8.68 3.52 12.99
C SER A 167 -9.19 2.69 14.15
N ASP A 168 -10.51 2.60 14.33
CA ASP A 168 -11.16 1.81 15.37
C ASP A 168 -10.78 0.32 15.26
N ARG A 169 -10.78 -0.24 14.04
CA ARG A 169 -10.38 -1.64 13.80
C ARG A 169 -8.90 -1.90 14.09
N LEU A 170 -8.03 -0.94 13.85
CA LEU A 170 -6.61 -0.99 14.20
C LEU A 170 -6.38 -0.70 15.70
N GLY A 171 -7.40 -0.19 16.38
CA GLY A 171 -7.35 0.23 17.79
C GLY A 171 -6.50 1.49 17.98
N ILE A 172 -6.45 2.37 16.98
CA ILE A 172 -5.77 3.66 17.02
C ILE A 172 -6.80 4.73 17.41
N GLU A 173 -6.72 5.22 18.63
CA GLU A 173 -7.62 6.26 19.16
C GLU A 173 -7.21 7.67 18.71
N VAL A 174 -5.90 7.89 18.59
CA VAL A 174 -5.34 9.19 18.22
C VAL A 174 -4.19 9.00 17.24
N TRP A 175 -4.26 9.66 16.10
CA TRP A 175 -3.14 9.73 15.16
C TRP A 175 -2.05 10.66 15.66
N HIS A 176 -0.78 10.21 15.65
CA HIS A 176 0.38 11.06 15.88
C HIS A 176 0.43 12.20 14.87
N ALA A 177 0.15 11.88 13.60
CA ALA A 177 0.02 12.87 12.53
C ALA A 177 -0.91 12.35 11.42
N ILE A 178 -1.50 13.27 10.66
CA ILE A 178 -2.22 13.00 9.41
C ILE A 178 -1.52 13.84 8.33
N VAL A 179 -1.10 13.20 7.26
CA VAL A 179 -0.27 13.81 6.21
C VAL A 179 -0.87 13.48 4.84
N GLY A 180 -0.95 14.49 3.94
CA GLY A 180 -1.47 14.33 2.58
C GLY A 180 -1.04 15.47 1.66
#